data_6d39147a34c34b5fd8baba53aa5364c6
#
_entry.id   6d39147a34c34b5fd8baba53aa5364c6
#
_cell.length_a   1.000
_cell.length_b   1.000
_cell.length_c   1.000
_cell.angle_alpha   90.00
_cell.angle_beta   90.00
_cell.angle_gamma   90.00
#
_symmetry.space_group_name_H-M   'P 1'
#
loop_
_entity.id
_entity.type
_entity.pdbx_description
1 polymer ?
#
loop_
_entity_poly.entity_id
_entity_poly.type
_entity_poly.pdbx_seq_one_letter_code
_entity_poly.pdbx_strand_id
1 'polypeptide(L)'
;IALGAAKTYPLLRQQSVAVGQHFRLESTLRQLAFGIEKDLRRAGFCAGQCAGRPLLIGQAAGEAAGSCVIVAYDITRSGQWLTSGEDAGYFGYRLRNGALEGQRGVSQCDGGGWERLLDHDEVRIERFHVAIERGEHGGALARLTLAGRSASDARIGRNLSGSVEMAALP
;
A
#
# COMPACT_ATOMS: atom_id res chain seq x y z
N ILE A 1 16.43 -45.02 23.21
CA ILE A 1 17.01 -43.81 22.59
C ILE A 1 16.15 -43.28 21.42
N ALA A 2 15.17 -44.07 20.88
CA ALA A 2 14.35 -43.67 19.72
C ALA A 2 13.14 -42.77 20.06
N LEU A 3 12.72 -42.65 21.31
CA LEU A 3 11.52 -41.92 21.73
C LEU A 3 11.70 -40.40 21.77
N GLY A 4 12.91 -39.87 21.82
CA GLY A 4 13.18 -38.45 21.83
C GLY A 4 13.06 -37.79 20.44
N ALA A 5 13.40 -38.49 19.39
CA ALA A 5 13.37 -37.98 18.02
C ALA A 5 11.95 -37.81 17.45
N ALA A 6 10.99 -38.66 17.90
CA ALA A 6 9.63 -38.61 17.41
C ALA A 6 8.81 -37.40 17.90
N LYS A 7 9.21 -36.76 19.01
CA LYS A 7 8.55 -35.58 19.57
C LYS A 7 9.17 -34.26 19.09
N THR A 8 10.43 -34.25 18.69
CA THR A 8 11.14 -33.04 18.24
C THR A 8 10.87 -32.69 16.77
N TYR A 9 10.69 -33.70 15.92
CA TYR A 9 10.46 -33.51 14.49
C TYR A 9 9.19 -32.68 14.16
N PRO A 10 8.00 -32.97 14.72
CA PRO A 10 6.82 -32.17 14.45
C PRO A 10 6.94 -30.72 14.96
N LEU A 11 7.63 -30.48 16.08
CA LEU A 11 7.87 -29.12 16.58
C LEU A 11 8.79 -28.32 15.65
N LEU A 12 9.86 -28.94 15.17
CA LEU A 12 10.77 -28.31 14.19
C LEU A 12 10.07 -28.01 12.86
N ARG A 13 9.20 -28.90 12.40
CA ARG A 13 8.39 -28.68 11.19
C ARG A 13 7.39 -27.54 11.37
N GLN A 14 6.71 -27.46 12.49
CA GLN A 14 5.79 -26.36 12.78
C GLN A 14 6.50 -25.03 12.83
N GLN A 15 7.67 -24.95 13.46
CA GLN A 15 8.50 -23.73 13.48
C GLN A 15 8.96 -23.32 12.09
N SER A 16 9.40 -24.27 11.25
CA SER A 16 9.83 -24.00 9.89
C SER A 16 8.69 -23.48 9.01
N VAL A 17 7.47 -24.04 9.14
CA VAL A 17 6.27 -23.58 8.43
C VAL A 17 5.90 -22.15 8.86
N ALA A 18 5.91 -21.86 10.16
CA ALA A 18 5.60 -20.53 10.70
C ALA A 18 6.62 -19.48 10.22
N VAL A 19 7.90 -19.77 10.21
CA VAL A 19 8.95 -18.88 9.66
C VAL A 19 8.71 -18.59 8.17
N GLY A 20 8.37 -19.61 7.37
CA GLY A 20 8.05 -19.45 5.96
C GLY A 20 6.81 -18.57 5.73
N GLN A 21 5.78 -18.69 6.55
CA GLN A 21 4.58 -17.84 6.47
C GLN A 21 4.87 -16.38 6.86
N HIS A 22 5.67 -16.15 7.90
CA HIS A 22 6.15 -14.81 8.27
C HIS A 22 6.92 -14.15 7.13
N PHE A 23 7.81 -14.89 6.51
CA PHE A 23 8.62 -14.40 5.38
C PHE A 23 7.74 -14.02 4.18
N ARG A 24 6.76 -14.86 3.82
CA ARG A 24 5.83 -14.58 2.72
C ARG A 24 5.01 -13.32 2.98
N LEU A 25 4.43 -13.21 4.18
CA LEU A 25 3.67 -12.04 4.57
C LEU A 25 4.51 -10.76 4.47
N GLU A 26 5.71 -10.78 5.04
CA GLU A 26 6.62 -9.63 5.00
C GLU A 26 7.01 -9.25 3.57
N SER A 27 7.36 -10.23 2.73
CA SER A 27 7.69 -10.00 1.33
C SER A 27 6.53 -9.39 0.55
N THR A 28 5.32 -9.90 0.76
CA THR A 28 4.09 -9.38 0.13
C THR A 28 3.82 -7.93 0.53
N LEU A 29 3.89 -7.62 1.83
CA LEU A 29 3.68 -6.25 2.32
C LEU A 29 4.76 -5.29 1.83
N ARG A 30 6.02 -5.72 1.76
CA ARG A 30 7.13 -4.90 1.22
C ARG A 30 6.94 -4.58 -0.27
N GLN A 31 6.49 -5.53 -1.07
CA GLN A 31 6.21 -5.30 -2.49
C GLN A 31 5.08 -4.29 -2.68
N LEU A 32 4.01 -4.40 -1.88
CA LEU A 32 2.93 -3.41 -1.90
C LEU A 32 3.41 -2.03 -1.47
N ALA A 33 4.11 -1.95 -0.34
CA ALA A 33 4.65 -0.69 0.16
C ALA A 33 5.55 -0.03 -0.88
N PHE A 34 6.44 -0.79 -1.51
CA PHE A 34 7.33 -0.29 -2.57
C PHE A 34 6.55 0.29 -3.76
N GLY A 35 5.48 -0.37 -4.21
CA GLY A 35 4.62 0.11 -5.29
C GLY A 35 3.96 1.45 -4.95
N ILE A 36 3.38 1.54 -3.76
CA ILE A 36 2.72 2.74 -3.26
C ILE A 36 3.73 3.89 -3.05
N GLU A 37 4.88 3.60 -2.45
CA GLU A 37 5.96 4.58 -2.24
C GLU A 37 6.51 5.12 -3.57
N LYS A 38 6.61 4.27 -4.57
CA LYS A 38 7.02 4.68 -5.92
C LYS A 38 6.05 5.71 -6.51
N ASP A 39 4.74 5.48 -6.36
CA ASP A 39 3.72 6.38 -6.86
C ASP A 39 3.64 7.68 -6.04
N LEU A 40 3.77 7.59 -4.71
CA LEU A 40 3.89 8.75 -3.83
C LEU A 40 5.09 9.65 -4.21
N ARG A 41 6.24 9.05 -4.52
CA ARG A 41 7.44 9.79 -4.93
C ARG A 41 7.25 10.55 -6.23
N ARG A 42 6.39 10.06 -7.12
CA ARG A 42 6.08 10.67 -8.42
C ARG A 42 4.94 11.69 -8.36
N ALA A 43 4.17 11.69 -7.28
CA ALA A 43 3.01 12.58 -7.15
C ALA A 43 3.36 14.04 -7.46
N GLY A 44 2.55 14.67 -8.29
CA GLY A 44 2.75 16.05 -8.72
C GLY A 44 3.66 16.22 -9.94
N PHE A 45 4.36 15.19 -10.41
CA PHE A 45 5.17 15.30 -11.61
C PHE A 45 4.30 15.67 -12.82
N CYS A 46 4.72 16.69 -13.56
CA CYS A 46 4.07 17.17 -14.78
C CYS A 46 5.12 17.73 -15.75
N ALA A 47 5.08 17.25 -16.99
CA ALA A 47 5.97 17.74 -18.04
C ALA A 47 5.49 19.06 -18.69
N GLY A 48 4.33 19.58 -18.26
CA GLY A 48 3.72 20.81 -18.78
C GLY A 48 2.93 21.55 -17.70
N GLN A 49 1.68 21.85 -17.99
CA GLN A 49 0.76 22.53 -17.07
C GLN A 49 -0.43 21.62 -16.75
N CYS A 50 -0.22 20.72 -15.80
CA CYS A 50 -1.28 19.82 -15.38
C CYS A 50 -2.28 20.53 -14.47
N ALA A 51 -3.57 20.29 -14.72
CA ALA A 51 -4.66 20.80 -13.90
C ALA A 51 -5.19 19.69 -12.98
N GLY A 52 -5.56 20.04 -11.76
CA GLY A 52 -6.12 19.14 -10.77
C GLY A 52 -5.35 19.07 -9.47
N ARG A 53 -5.64 18.07 -8.65
CA ARG A 53 -4.96 17.85 -7.38
C ARG A 53 -3.97 16.70 -7.53
N PRO A 54 -2.68 16.92 -7.31
CA PRO A 54 -1.67 15.87 -7.41
C PRO A 54 -1.73 14.84 -6.27
N LEU A 55 -2.37 15.21 -5.17
CA LEU A 55 -2.48 14.37 -3.98
C LEU A 55 -3.83 14.58 -3.30
N LEU A 56 -4.49 13.49 -2.96
CA LEU A 56 -5.65 13.46 -2.09
C LEU A 56 -5.43 12.39 -1.04
N ILE A 57 -5.58 12.74 0.24
CA ILE A 57 -5.60 11.80 1.35
C ILE A 57 -7.01 11.84 1.94
N GLY A 58 -7.61 10.68 2.08
CA GLY A 58 -8.98 10.52 2.54
C GLY A 58 -9.20 9.17 3.21
N GLN A 59 -10.40 8.68 3.09
CA GLN A 59 -10.82 7.39 3.62
C GLN A 59 -11.98 6.83 2.79
N ALA A 60 -12.12 5.52 2.72
CA ALA A 60 -13.35 4.88 2.29
C ALA A 60 -14.40 4.93 3.40
N ALA A 61 -15.67 4.81 3.04
CA ALA A 61 -16.76 4.79 4.03
C ALA A 61 -16.55 3.68 5.07
N GLY A 62 -16.59 4.07 6.35
CA GLY A 62 -16.39 3.17 7.50
C GLY A 62 -14.93 2.90 7.87
N GLU A 63 -13.97 3.46 7.15
CA GLU A 63 -12.54 3.30 7.43
C GLU A 63 -11.95 4.53 8.14
N ALA A 64 -10.75 4.38 8.70
CA ALA A 64 -10.05 5.45 9.39
C ALA A 64 -9.55 6.53 8.44
N ALA A 65 -9.41 7.75 8.91
CA ALA A 65 -8.77 8.84 8.16
C ALA A 65 -7.33 8.45 7.74
N GLY A 66 -6.94 8.85 6.52
CA GLY A 66 -5.64 8.49 5.95
C GLY A 66 -5.57 7.09 5.35
N SER A 67 -6.66 6.33 5.34
CA SER A 67 -6.72 4.98 4.78
C SER A 67 -7.00 4.94 3.27
N CYS A 68 -7.02 6.09 2.63
CA CYS A 68 -7.08 6.22 1.18
C CYS A 68 -6.13 7.31 0.72
N VAL A 69 -5.38 7.03 -0.34
CA VAL A 69 -4.54 8.01 -1.03
C VAL A 69 -4.75 7.92 -2.53
N ILE A 70 -4.84 9.06 -3.18
CA ILE A 70 -4.84 9.17 -4.64
C ILE A 70 -3.73 10.13 -5.01
N VAL A 71 -2.87 9.70 -5.91
CA VAL A 71 -1.77 10.49 -6.45
C VAL A 71 -1.94 10.69 -7.94
N ALA A 72 -1.52 11.84 -8.45
CA ALA A 72 -1.51 12.11 -9.88
C ALA A 72 -0.08 12.43 -10.34
N TYR A 73 0.33 11.84 -11.46
CA TYR A 73 1.56 12.19 -12.16
C TYR A 73 1.45 11.90 -13.67
N ASP A 74 2.20 12.65 -14.45
CA ASP A 74 2.19 12.61 -15.91
C ASP A 74 3.10 11.50 -16.43
N ILE A 75 2.51 10.32 -16.70
CA ILE A 75 3.24 9.11 -17.13
C ILE A 75 3.81 9.28 -18.52
N THR A 76 3.03 9.84 -19.43
CA THR A 76 3.34 9.93 -20.87
C THR A 76 4.08 11.21 -21.23
N ARG A 77 4.33 12.08 -20.25
CA ARG A 77 4.88 13.42 -20.46
C ARG A 77 4.07 14.27 -21.44
N SER A 78 2.76 14.07 -21.42
CA SER A 78 1.81 14.81 -22.26
C SER A 78 1.50 16.21 -21.73
N GLY A 79 1.95 16.54 -20.53
CA GLY A 79 1.63 17.80 -19.84
C GLY A 79 0.25 17.79 -19.21
N GLN A 80 -0.34 16.63 -19.00
CA GLN A 80 -1.68 16.46 -18.43
C GLN A 80 -1.75 15.27 -17.47
N TRP A 81 -2.58 15.39 -16.45
CA TRP A 81 -3.01 14.27 -15.61
C TRP A 81 -4.33 13.73 -16.14
N LEU A 82 -4.25 12.70 -16.98
CA LEU A 82 -5.42 12.09 -17.60
C LEU A 82 -6.24 11.32 -16.56
N THR A 83 -7.56 11.46 -16.62
CA THR A 83 -8.51 10.84 -15.68
C THR A 83 -9.06 9.51 -16.15
N SER A 84 -8.79 9.10 -17.38
CA SER A 84 -9.33 7.88 -18.00
C SER A 84 -8.41 7.34 -19.08
N GLY A 85 -8.67 6.10 -19.51
CA GLY A 85 -7.91 5.41 -20.54
C GLY A 85 -6.65 4.72 -20.00
N GLU A 86 -5.91 4.11 -20.93
CA GLU A 86 -4.68 3.37 -20.60
C GLU A 86 -3.57 4.27 -20.06
N ASP A 87 -3.61 5.54 -20.40
CA ASP A 87 -2.63 6.56 -19.98
C ASP A 87 -3.11 7.40 -18.78
N ALA A 88 -4.17 6.95 -18.08
CA ALA A 88 -4.65 7.64 -16.89
C ALA A 88 -3.51 7.83 -15.88
N GLY A 89 -3.32 9.08 -15.43
CA GLY A 89 -2.25 9.50 -14.53
C GLY A 89 -2.63 9.53 -13.05
N TYR A 90 -3.85 9.11 -12.70
CA TYR A 90 -4.31 9.02 -11.31
C TYR A 90 -4.21 7.59 -10.81
N PHE A 91 -3.64 7.40 -9.62
CA PHE A 91 -3.45 6.11 -8.96
C PHE A 91 -4.00 6.19 -7.55
N GLY A 92 -5.02 5.39 -7.26
CA GLY A 92 -5.64 5.32 -5.95
C GLY A 92 -5.32 4.01 -5.22
N TYR A 93 -5.14 4.12 -3.91
CA TYR A 93 -5.01 3.01 -2.97
C TYR A 93 -5.92 3.26 -1.79
N ARG A 94 -6.71 2.27 -1.39
CA ARG A 94 -7.57 2.38 -0.22
C ARG A 94 -7.68 1.09 0.56
N LEU A 95 -7.85 1.20 1.86
CA LEU A 95 -8.28 0.11 2.70
C LEU A 95 -9.81 0.05 2.69
N ARG A 96 -10.37 -1.14 2.51
CA ARG A 96 -11.80 -1.39 2.66
C ARG A 96 -12.05 -2.81 3.13
N ASN A 97 -12.72 -2.95 4.28
CA ASN A 97 -13.10 -4.26 4.84
C ASN A 97 -11.93 -5.26 4.92
N GLY A 98 -10.77 -4.82 5.37
CA GLY A 98 -9.57 -5.66 5.50
C GLY A 98 -8.87 -6.00 4.18
N ALA A 99 -9.28 -5.43 3.06
CA ALA A 99 -8.62 -5.56 1.77
C ALA A 99 -7.96 -4.24 1.36
N LEU A 100 -6.73 -4.31 0.89
CA LEU A 100 -6.10 -3.19 0.18
C LEU A 100 -6.52 -3.25 -1.28
N GLU A 101 -7.14 -2.18 -1.75
CA GLU A 101 -7.63 -2.05 -3.11
C GLU A 101 -6.87 -0.95 -3.85
N GLY A 102 -6.73 -1.12 -5.16
CA GLY A 102 -6.15 -0.15 -6.08
C GLY A 102 -7.07 0.17 -7.23
N GLN A 103 -6.96 1.37 -7.75
CA GLN A 103 -7.65 1.78 -8.98
C GLN A 103 -6.83 2.82 -9.73
N ARG A 104 -6.83 2.72 -11.05
CA ARG A 104 -6.26 3.72 -11.94
C ARG A 104 -7.37 4.60 -12.53
N GLY A 105 -7.09 5.88 -12.76
CA GLY A 105 -8.07 6.82 -13.31
C GLY A 105 -9.14 7.23 -12.30
N VAL A 106 -8.83 7.19 -11.00
CA VAL A 106 -9.75 7.49 -9.92
C VAL A 106 -9.46 8.88 -9.33
N SER A 107 -10.53 9.63 -8.98
CA SER A 107 -10.41 10.97 -8.40
C SER A 107 -10.95 11.10 -6.98
N GLN A 108 -11.57 10.04 -6.42
CA GLN A 108 -12.17 10.04 -5.08
C GLN A 108 -12.10 8.64 -4.45
N CYS A 109 -12.08 8.59 -3.13
CA CYS A 109 -11.91 7.35 -2.36
C CYS A 109 -13.13 6.43 -2.38
N ASP A 110 -14.31 6.96 -2.66
CA ASP A 110 -15.55 6.19 -2.73
C ASP A 110 -15.83 5.71 -4.17
N GLY A 111 -16.91 4.94 -4.32
CA GLY A 111 -17.34 4.43 -5.61
C GLY A 111 -16.83 3.02 -5.92
N GLY A 112 -17.20 2.55 -7.13
CA GLY A 112 -16.85 1.21 -7.63
C GLY A 112 -15.62 1.20 -8.52
N GLY A 113 -15.29 0.00 -9.05
CA GLY A 113 -14.15 -0.19 -9.97
C GLY A 113 -12.80 -0.43 -9.29
N TRP A 114 -12.78 -0.52 -7.98
CA TRP A 114 -11.58 -0.84 -7.21
C TRP A 114 -11.29 -2.34 -7.22
N GLU A 115 -10.04 -2.69 -7.41
CA GLU A 115 -9.55 -4.06 -7.48
C GLU A 115 -8.73 -4.40 -6.24
N ARG A 116 -8.92 -5.59 -5.69
CA ARG A 116 -8.10 -6.08 -4.59
C ARG A 116 -6.68 -6.35 -5.08
N LEU A 117 -5.71 -5.83 -4.36
CA LEU A 117 -4.28 -5.99 -4.67
C LEU A 117 -3.69 -7.27 -4.11
N LEU A 118 -4.36 -7.89 -3.15
CA LEU A 118 -3.97 -9.15 -2.49
C LEU A 118 -5.15 -10.09 -2.42
N ASP A 119 -4.84 -11.39 -2.37
CA ASP A 119 -5.83 -12.40 -2.03
C ASP A 119 -6.26 -12.26 -0.56
N HIS A 120 -7.53 -11.97 -0.35
CA HIS A 120 -8.12 -11.76 0.96
C HIS A 120 -8.14 -13.05 1.82
N ASP A 121 -8.10 -14.22 1.18
CA ASP A 121 -8.04 -15.52 1.85
C ASP A 121 -6.61 -15.86 2.31
N GLU A 122 -5.60 -15.15 1.80
CA GLU A 122 -4.22 -15.28 2.21
C GLU A 122 -3.78 -14.19 3.20
N VAL A 123 -4.10 -12.92 2.89
CA VAL A 123 -3.65 -11.76 3.67
C VAL A 123 -4.79 -10.80 3.93
N ARG A 124 -4.98 -10.42 5.18
CA ARG A 124 -5.86 -9.33 5.61
C ARG A 124 -5.03 -8.11 5.97
N ILE A 125 -5.40 -6.97 5.44
CA ILE A 125 -4.78 -5.69 5.79
C ILE A 125 -5.53 -5.11 6.97
N GLU A 126 -4.83 -4.91 8.07
CA GLU A 126 -5.38 -4.35 9.31
C GLU A 126 -5.25 -2.83 9.37
N ARG A 127 -4.18 -2.32 8.74
CA ARG A 127 -3.91 -0.89 8.69
C ARG A 127 -3.25 -0.52 7.37
N PHE A 128 -3.79 0.50 6.75
CA PHE A 128 -3.18 1.28 5.70
C PHE A 128 -3.37 2.74 6.06
N HIS A 129 -2.28 3.48 6.15
CA HIS A 129 -2.35 4.89 6.53
C HIS A 129 -1.25 5.67 5.81
N VAL A 130 -1.64 6.77 5.21
CA VAL A 130 -0.74 7.75 4.61
C VAL A 130 -0.96 9.09 5.29
N ALA A 131 0.12 9.72 5.72
CA ALA A 131 0.12 11.07 6.25
C ALA A 131 1.19 11.90 5.56
N ILE A 132 0.94 13.19 5.40
CA ILE A 132 1.93 14.14 4.88
C ILE A 132 2.48 14.96 6.02
N GLU A 133 3.80 14.98 6.10
CA GLU A 133 4.57 15.77 7.06
C GLU A 133 5.45 16.75 6.29
N ARG A 134 5.90 17.80 6.95
CA ARG A 134 6.93 18.69 6.41
C ARG A 134 8.30 18.08 6.70
N GLY A 135 9.08 17.83 5.64
CA GLY A 135 10.46 17.37 5.77
C GLY A 135 11.37 18.43 6.39
N GLU A 136 12.54 18.03 6.85
CA GLU A 136 13.52 18.91 7.52
C GLU A 136 13.97 20.08 6.61
N HIS A 137 13.95 19.88 5.28
CA HIS A 137 14.31 20.88 4.28
C HIS A 137 13.11 21.61 3.67
N GLY A 138 11.92 21.48 4.28
CA GLY A 138 10.71 22.20 3.89
C GLY A 138 9.87 21.53 2.79
N GLY A 139 10.33 20.43 2.18
CA GLY A 139 9.55 19.64 1.22
C GLY A 139 8.49 18.76 1.86
N ALA A 140 7.56 18.23 1.06
CA ALA A 140 6.56 17.30 1.53
C ALA A 140 7.15 15.89 1.70
N LEU A 141 6.87 15.27 2.85
CA LEU A 141 7.26 13.91 3.21
C LEU A 141 6.01 13.08 3.44
N ALA A 142 5.80 12.04 2.61
CA ALA A 142 4.74 11.08 2.81
C ALA A 142 5.20 9.96 3.75
N ARG A 143 4.47 9.74 4.84
CA ARG A 143 4.66 8.60 5.74
C ARG A 143 3.62 7.54 5.44
N LEU A 144 4.08 6.35 5.05
CA LEU A 144 3.25 5.18 4.81
C LEU A 144 3.34 4.21 5.99
N THR A 145 2.21 3.74 6.48
CA THR A 145 2.11 2.62 7.42
C THR A 145 1.22 1.54 6.82
N LEU A 146 1.72 0.31 6.81
CA LEU A 146 1.02 -0.85 6.29
C LEU A 146 1.16 -2.01 7.26
N ALA A 147 0.04 -2.50 7.80
CA ALA A 147 0.01 -3.66 8.67
C ALA A 147 -0.91 -4.73 8.08
N GLY A 148 -0.45 -5.96 8.12
CA GLY A 148 -1.20 -7.11 7.63
C GLY A 148 -1.00 -8.35 8.47
N ARG A 149 -1.91 -9.29 8.29
CA ARG A 149 -1.98 -10.54 9.01
C ARG A 149 -2.30 -11.67 8.05
N SER A 150 -1.75 -12.85 8.33
CA SER A 150 -2.16 -14.06 7.61
C SER A 150 -3.64 -14.36 7.90
N ALA A 151 -4.41 -14.63 6.85
CA ALA A 151 -5.82 -15.02 7.01
C ALA A 151 -5.98 -16.40 7.64
N SER A 152 -5.01 -17.30 7.46
CA SER A 152 -5.01 -18.65 7.99
C SER A 152 -4.48 -18.76 9.43
N ASP A 153 -3.63 -17.85 9.88
CA ASP A 153 -3.07 -17.83 11.22
C ASP A 153 -2.96 -16.39 11.76
N ALA A 154 -3.88 -16.05 12.63
CA ALA A 154 -3.97 -14.72 13.24
C ALA A 154 -2.74 -14.31 14.08
N ARG A 155 -1.88 -15.25 14.46
CA ARG A 155 -0.63 -14.98 15.19
C ARG A 155 0.48 -14.45 14.29
N ILE A 156 0.34 -14.63 12.97
CA ILE A 156 1.31 -14.19 11.98
C ILE A 156 0.90 -12.81 11.46
N GLY A 157 1.55 -11.79 11.94
CA GLY A 157 1.33 -10.39 11.55
C GLY A 157 2.63 -9.65 11.32
N ARG A 158 2.56 -8.58 10.52
CA ARG A 158 3.68 -7.65 10.25
C ARG A 158 3.17 -6.23 10.14
N ASN A 159 4.00 -5.32 10.59
CA ASN A 159 3.79 -3.88 10.46
C ASN A 159 5.02 -3.25 9.79
N LEU A 160 4.80 -2.52 8.71
CA LEU A 160 5.82 -1.79 7.97
C LEU A 160 5.53 -0.29 8.04
N SER A 161 6.56 0.51 8.21
CA SER A 161 6.49 1.96 8.09
C SER A 161 7.63 2.45 7.21
N GLY A 162 7.34 3.39 6.33
CA GLY A 162 8.30 4.04 5.45
C GLY A 162 7.98 5.52 5.28
N SER A 163 8.97 6.28 4.85
CA SER A 163 8.81 7.69 4.52
C SER A 163 9.38 7.96 3.14
N VAL A 164 8.68 8.75 2.35
CA VAL A 164 9.01 9.07 0.97
C VAL A 164 8.99 10.57 0.78
N GLU A 165 10.08 11.11 0.26
CA GLU A 165 10.13 12.50 -0.17
C GLU A 165 9.35 12.68 -1.48
N MET A 166 8.47 13.67 -1.51
CA MET A 166 7.61 14.00 -2.63
C MET A 166 8.17 15.25 -3.33
N ALA A 167 9.17 15.05 -4.19
CA ALA A 167 9.99 16.12 -4.76
C ALA A 167 9.21 17.14 -5.63
N ALA A 168 8.07 16.75 -6.20
CA ALA A 168 7.24 17.63 -7.05
C ALA A 168 6.12 18.34 -6.28
N LEU A 169 6.01 18.12 -4.97
CA LEU A 169 5.07 18.83 -4.10
C LEU A 169 5.83 19.80 -3.19
N PRO A 170 5.34 21.05 -3.08
CA PRO A 170 5.97 22.07 -2.25
C PRO A 170 5.78 21.81 -0.75
#